data_340c6ebd4b623c01d9bbace35df297e0
#
_entry.id   340c6ebd4b623c01d9bbace35df297e0
#
_cell.length_a   1.000
_cell.length_b   1.000
_cell.length_c   1.000
_cell.angle_alpha   90.00
_cell.angle_beta   90.00
_cell.angle_gamma   90.00
#
_symmetry.space_group_name_H-M   'P 1'
#
loop_
_entity.id
_entity.type
_entity.pdbx_description
1 polymer ?
#
loop_
_entity_poly.entity_id
_entity_poly.type
_entity_poly.pdbx_seq_one_letter_code
_entity_poly.pdbx_strand_id
1 'polypeptide(L)'
;MTFAFPAVSDTLKRGLALSLLAIGINAMAQDATYLSARDAVKNGQLGKVEQLYPQLKQHELAPYVESWMLKPQLSTDSSEIRAFLKKYDGERPAELLRADWIRAQAKQGNWTLVAQQGELMLQPEPDVQCYALQPRVNNGDSAARDQGNVLWTTGVDSPDACQGLFDALWANGSLKASDGWARARRQVAMNKL
;
A
#
# COMPACT_ATOMS: atom_id res chain seq x y z
N MET A 1 -1.47 16.90 -62.77
CA MET A 1 -0.55 15.90 -62.23
C MET A 1 -1.29 15.15 -61.13
N THR A 2 -1.81 13.96 -61.41
CA THR A 2 -2.57 13.15 -60.47
C THR A 2 -1.60 12.16 -59.83
N PHE A 3 -1.32 12.29 -58.54
CA PHE A 3 -0.51 11.33 -57.80
C PHE A 3 -1.37 10.12 -57.44
N ALA A 4 -1.09 8.98 -58.06
CA ALA A 4 -1.68 7.69 -57.67
C ALA A 4 -0.86 7.11 -56.49
N PHE A 5 -1.50 6.89 -55.36
CA PHE A 5 -0.91 6.15 -54.27
C PHE A 5 -0.90 4.64 -54.60
N PRO A 6 0.20 3.93 -54.33
CA PRO A 6 0.24 2.49 -54.56
C PRO A 6 -0.72 1.77 -53.63
N ALA A 7 -1.53 0.86 -54.14
CA ALA A 7 -2.42 0.02 -53.34
C ALA A 7 -1.60 -0.91 -52.43
N VAL A 8 -1.86 -0.83 -51.14
CA VAL A 8 -1.26 -1.73 -50.12
C VAL A 8 -1.71 -3.16 -50.43
N SER A 9 -0.77 -4.08 -50.61
CA SER A 9 -1.04 -5.46 -50.99
C SER A 9 -1.89 -6.19 -49.96
N ASP A 10 -2.83 -7.07 -50.40
CA ASP A 10 -3.72 -7.83 -49.53
C ASP A 10 -2.98 -8.79 -48.57
N THR A 11 -1.76 -9.18 -48.89
CA THR A 11 -0.86 -9.95 -48.03
C THR A 11 -0.41 -9.14 -46.79
N LEU A 12 -0.16 -7.83 -46.95
CA LEU A 12 0.24 -6.94 -45.85
C LEU A 12 -0.95 -6.72 -44.91
N LYS A 13 -2.15 -6.56 -45.44
CA LYS A 13 -3.40 -6.40 -44.63
C LYS A 13 -3.73 -7.64 -43.83
N ARG A 14 -3.54 -8.85 -44.41
CA ARG A 14 -3.78 -10.14 -43.72
C ARG A 14 -2.74 -10.40 -42.63
N GLY A 15 -1.48 -10.08 -42.86
CA GLY A 15 -0.41 -10.18 -41.85
C GLY A 15 -0.63 -9.25 -40.64
N LEU A 16 -1.08 -8.02 -40.88
CA LEU A 16 -1.39 -7.07 -39.83
C LEU A 16 -2.60 -7.47 -38.99
N ALA A 17 -3.64 -8.00 -39.59
CA ALA A 17 -4.85 -8.48 -38.93
C ALA A 17 -4.58 -9.70 -38.04
N LEU A 18 -3.76 -10.64 -38.46
CA LEU A 18 -3.38 -11.84 -37.72
C LEU A 18 -2.51 -11.49 -36.51
N SER A 19 -1.57 -10.54 -36.63
CA SER A 19 -0.72 -10.10 -35.53
C SER A 19 -1.50 -9.34 -34.45
N LEU A 20 -2.48 -8.52 -34.82
CA LEU A 20 -3.35 -7.82 -33.87
C LEU A 20 -4.25 -8.78 -33.09
N LEU A 21 -4.76 -9.84 -33.74
CA LEU A 21 -5.57 -10.87 -33.09
C LEU A 21 -4.75 -11.66 -32.05
N ALA A 22 -3.50 -12.02 -32.36
CA ALA A 22 -2.63 -12.76 -31.46
C ALA A 22 -2.24 -11.95 -30.19
N ILE A 23 -2.04 -10.64 -30.34
CA ILE A 23 -1.74 -9.73 -29.20
C ILE A 23 -2.95 -9.65 -28.26
N GLY A 24 -4.18 -9.52 -28.81
CA GLY A 24 -5.40 -9.46 -28.02
C GLY A 24 -5.67 -10.73 -27.21
N ILE A 25 -5.43 -11.90 -27.77
CA ILE A 25 -5.65 -13.20 -27.10
C ILE A 25 -4.65 -13.38 -25.94
N ASN A 26 -3.39 -12.98 -26.13
CA ASN A 26 -2.36 -13.05 -25.07
C ASN A 26 -2.67 -12.12 -23.89
N ALA A 27 -3.13 -10.90 -24.14
CA ALA A 27 -3.52 -9.97 -23.09
C ALA A 27 -4.67 -10.53 -22.25
N MET A 28 -5.74 -11.03 -22.88
CA MET A 28 -6.90 -11.63 -22.19
C MET A 28 -6.50 -12.86 -21.35
N ALA A 29 -5.56 -13.68 -21.85
CA ALA A 29 -5.05 -14.84 -21.13
C ALA A 29 -4.23 -14.42 -19.88
N GLN A 30 -3.45 -13.36 -20.00
CA GLN A 30 -2.68 -12.81 -18.87
C GLN A 30 -3.59 -12.18 -17.82
N ASP A 31 -4.65 -11.47 -18.22
CA ASP A 31 -5.66 -10.93 -17.30
C ASP A 31 -6.34 -12.06 -16.50
N ALA A 32 -6.74 -13.15 -17.15
CA ALA A 32 -7.33 -14.30 -16.47
C ALA A 32 -6.34 -14.96 -15.49
N THR A 33 -5.06 -15.02 -15.85
CA THR A 33 -3.99 -15.54 -14.99
C THR A 33 -3.79 -14.62 -13.76
N TYR A 34 -3.80 -13.29 -13.95
CA TYR A 34 -3.73 -12.32 -12.86
C TYR A 34 -4.92 -12.47 -11.89
N LEU A 35 -6.14 -12.59 -12.40
CA LEU A 35 -7.32 -12.82 -11.56
C LEU A 35 -7.20 -14.11 -10.75
N SER A 36 -6.67 -15.18 -11.37
CA SER A 36 -6.40 -16.45 -10.69
C SER A 36 -5.34 -16.31 -9.58
N ALA A 37 -4.28 -15.53 -9.82
CA ALA A 37 -3.26 -15.22 -8.81
C ALA A 37 -3.84 -14.41 -7.64
N ARG A 38 -4.65 -13.38 -7.94
CA ARG A 38 -5.35 -12.58 -6.93
C ARG A 38 -6.27 -13.43 -6.04
N ASP A 39 -7.03 -14.33 -6.65
CA ASP A 39 -7.94 -15.21 -5.91
C ASP A 39 -7.15 -16.25 -5.08
N ALA A 40 -6.00 -16.71 -5.57
CA ALA A 40 -5.09 -17.56 -4.83
C ALA A 40 -4.54 -16.85 -3.56
N VAL A 41 -4.19 -15.55 -3.66
CA VAL A 41 -3.78 -14.73 -2.50
C VAL A 41 -4.89 -14.66 -1.46
N LYS A 42 -6.13 -14.36 -1.87
CA LYS A 42 -7.28 -14.27 -0.96
C LYS A 42 -7.51 -15.59 -0.20
N ASN A 43 -7.18 -16.71 -0.82
CA ASN A 43 -7.32 -18.05 -0.24
C ASN A 43 -6.04 -18.53 0.49
N GLY A 44 -5.02 -17.69 0.67
CA GLY A 44 -3.77 -18.05 1.33
C GLY A 44 -2.87 -19.02 0.53
N GLN A 45 -3.12 -19.18 -0.76
CA GLN A 45 -2.43 -20.14 -1.64
C GLN A 45 -1.20 -19.51 -2.31
N LEU A 46 -0.23 -19.05 -1.53
CA LEU A 46 0.96 -18.36 -2.06
C LEU A 46 1.76 -19.22 -3.05
N GLY A 47 1.90 -20.52 -2.83
CA GLY A 47 2.59 -21.41 -3.78
C GLY A 47 1.94 -21.43 -5.17
N LYS A 48 0.62 -21.24 -5.26
CA LYS A 48 -0.08 -21.07 -6.55
C LYS A 48 0.26 -19.72 -7.19
N VAL A 49 0.40 -18.66 -6.41
CA VAL A 49 0.83 -17.35 -6.92
C VAL A 49 2.22 -17.43 -7.54
N GLU A 50 3.16 -18.08 -6.86
CA GLU A 50 4.52 -18.30 -7.36
C GLU A 50 4.55 -19.10 -8.66
N GLN A 51 3.69 -20.12 -8.81
CA GLN A 51 3.55 -20.90 -10.05
C GLN A 51 2.98 -20.09 -11.22
N LEU A 52 2.09 -19.13 -10.95
CA LEU A 52 1.47 -18.29 -11.97
C LEU A 52 2.35 -17.10 -12.36
N TYR A 53 3.20 -16.62 -11.47
CA TYR A 53 3.99 -15.40 -11.65
C TYR A 53 4.87 -15.38 -12.92
N PRO A 54 5.53 -16.49 -13.37
CA PRO A 54 6.31 -16.47 -14.61
C PRO A 54 5.53 -15.99 -15.85
N GLN A 55 4.22 -16.25 -15.91
CA GLN A 55 3.34 -15.82 -17.00
C GLN A 55 2.93 -14.35 -16.86
N LEU A 56 3.11 -13.75 -15.67
CA LEU A 56 2.68 -12.39 -15.33
C LEU A 56 3.83 -11.37 -15.33
N LYS A 57 5.08 -11.78 -15.56
CA LYS A 57 6.26 -10.89 -15.47
C LYS A 57 6.19 -9.66 -16.38
N GLN A 58 5.48 -9.77 -17.51
CA GLN A 58 5.31 -8.69 -18.47
C GLN A 58 3.93 -8.01 -18.36
N HIS A 59 3.09 -8.45 -17.42
CA HIS A 59 1.79 -7.86 -17.18
C HIS A 59 1.96 -6.53 -16.43
N GLU A 60 1.14 -5.53 -16.76
CA GLU A 60 1.18 -4.21 -16.11
C GLU A 60 0.95 -4.28 -14.59
N LEU A 61 0.19 -5.28 -14.12
CA LEU A 61 -0.08 -5.51 -12.70
C LEU A 61 0.92 -6.50 -12.04
N ALA A 62 2.02 -6.87 -12.72
CA ALA A 62 3.06 -7.72 -12.14
C ALA A 62 3.59 -7.21 -10.79
N PRO A 63 3.77 -5.88 -10.55
CA PRO A 63 4.22 -5.37 -9.26
C PRO A 63 3.31 -5.74 -8.09
N TYR A 64 1.99 -5.87 -8.31
CA TYR A 64 1.08 -6.35 -7.27
C TYR A 64 1.34 -7.81 -6.91
N VAL A 65 1.58 -8.66 -7.93
CA VAL A 65 1.88 -10.10 -7.70
C VAL A 65 3.21 -10.25 -6.98
N GLU A 66 4.24 -9.48 -7.36
CA GLU A 66 5.53 -9.43 -6.66
C GLU A 66 5.33 -9.05 -5.18
N SER A 67 4.52 -8.02 -4.89
CA SER A 67 4.25 -7.59 -3.52
C SER A 67 3.56 -8.67 -2.69
N TRP A 68 2.65 -9.46 -3.28
CA TRP A 68 1.96 -10.54 -2.57
C TRP A 68 2.90 -11.67 -2.18
N MET A 69 3.89 -11.99 -3.02
CA MET A 69 4.90 -13.02 -2.73
C MET A 69 5.84 -12.61 -1.59
N LEU A 70 5.98 -11.30 -1.31
CA LEU A 70 6.78 -10.78 -0.21
C LEU A 70 6.06 -10.76 1.15
N LYS A 71 4.74 -10.97 1.18
CA LYS A 71 3.96 -10.93 2.44
C LYS A 71 4.45 -11.87 3.56
N PRO A 72 4.95 -13.08 3.30
CA PRO A 72 5.52 -13.93 4.35
C PRO A 72 6.71 -13.31 5.10
N GLN A 73 7.40 -12.34 4.49
CA GLN A 73 8.59 -11.70 5.04
C GLN A 73 8.28 -10.44 5.86
N LEU A 74 7.01 -10.02 5.99
CA LEU A 74 6.61 -8.79 6.66
C LEU A 74 7.05 -8.71 8.13
N SER A 75 7.26 -9.87 8.76
CA SER A 75 7.72 -9.95 10.15
C SER A 75 9.21 -9.74 10.34
N THR A 76 9.98 -9.60 9.27
CA THR A 76 11.45 -9.43 9.32
C THR A 76 11.87 -8.11 8.68
N ASP A 77 13.09 -7.67 8.96
CA ASP A 77 13.74 -6.59 8.20
C ASP A 77 14.32 -7.18 6.90
N SER A 78 13.43 -7.38 5.91
CA SER A 78 13.72 -8.08 4.66
C SER A 78 14.42 -7.18 3.64
N SER A 79 15.56 -7.64 3.13
CA SER A 79 16.28 -7.01 2.02
C SER A 79 15.46 -7.01 0.73
N GLU A 80 14.66 -8.06 0.52
CA GLU A 80 13.79 -8.22 -0.64
C GLU A 80 12.65 -7.20 -0.63
N ILE A 81 12.04 -6.96 0.55
CA ILE A 81 11.03 -5.90 0.71
C ILE A 81 11.67 -4.54 0.42
N ARG A 82 12.86 -4.26 0.97
CA ARG A 82 13.56 -2.99 0.71
C ARG A 82 13.87 -2.79 -0.78
N ALA A 83 14.33 -3.84 -1.46
CA ALA A 83 14.60 -3.80 -2.90
C ALA A 83 13.33 -3.53 -3.72
N PHE A 84 12.22 -4.19 -3.36
CA PHE A 84 10.92 -3.97 -3.99
C PHE A 84 10.42 -2.53 -3.80
N LEU A 85 10.46 -2.03 -2.56
CA LEU A 85 10.02 -0.66 -2.24
C LEU A 85 10.85 0.39 -2.97
N LYS A 86 12.17 0.14 -3.16
CA LYS A 86 13.04 1.02 -3.94
C LYS A 86 12.74 0.95 -5.44
N LYS A 87 12.46 -0.25 -5.98
CA LYS A 87 12.17 -0.48 -7.41
C LYS A 87 10.87 0.21 -7.84
N TYR A 88 9.86 0.19 -6.99
CA TYR A 88 8.51 0.69 -7.27
C TYR A 88 8.13 1.90 -6.40
N ASP A 89 9.14 2.71 -6.03
CA ASP A 89 8.93 3.86 -5.14
C ASP A 89 7.90 4.83 -5.73
N GLY A 90 6.96 5.28 -4.90
CA GLY A 90 5.84 6.12 -5.30
C GLY A 90 4.69 5.41 -6.03
N GLU A 91 4.83 4.13 -6.36
CA GLU A 91 3.76 3.35 -6.97
C GLU A 91 2.83 2.70 -5.93
N ARG A 92 1.56 2.49 -6.31
CA ARG A 92 0.56 1.92 -5.40
C ARG A 92 0.94 0.55 -4.79
N PRO A 93 1.54 -0.41 -5.54
CA PRO A 93 1.96 -1.68 -4.96
C PRO A 93 3.01 -1.52 -3.85
N ALA A 94 3.95 -0.57 -4.00
CA ALA A 94 4.96 -0.29 -2.98
C ALA A 94 4.33 0.36 -1.74
N GLU A 95 3.41 1.31 -1.92
CA GLU A 95 2.70 1.95 -0.81
C GLU A 95 1.89 0.91 0.00
N LEU A 96 1.20 0.00 -0.66
CA LEU A 96 0.44 -1.08 0.01
C LEU A 96 1.36 -2.03 0.79
N LEU A 97 2.48 -2.47 0.18
CA LEU A 97 3.43 -3.35 0.86
C LEU A 97 4.12 -2.66 2.03
N ARG A 98 4.49 -1.37 1.87
CA ARG A 98 5.08 -0.55 2.94
C ARG A 98 4.12 -0.42 4.12
N ALA A 99 2.83 -0.17 3.86
CA ALA A 99 1.81 -0.10 4.89
C ALA A 99 1.65 -1.43 5.65
N ASP A 100 1.58 -2.56 4.92
CA ASP A 100 1.50 -3.89 5.52
C ASP A 100 2.77 -4.20 6.35
N TRP A 101 3.95 -3.78 5.87
CA TRP A 101 5.21 -3.96 6.58
C TRP A 101 5.26 -3.13 7.87
N ILE A 102 4.86 -1.86 7.83
CA ILE A 102 4.73 -1.00 9.02
C ILE A 102 3.82 -1.65 10.06
N ARG A 103 2.66 -2.15 9.66
CA ARG A 103 1.72 -2.85 10.56
C ARG A 103 2.35 -4.08 11.24
N ALA A 104 3.06 -4.88 10.47
CA ALA A 104 3.72 -6.07 10.98
C ALA A 104 4.87 -5.73 11.93
N GLN A 105 5.70 -4.76 11.60
CA GLN A 105 6.83 -4.33 12.39
C GLN A 105 6.41 -3.60 13.69
N ALA A 106 5.32 -2.81 13.64
CA ALA A 106 4.76 -2.18 14.82
C ALA A 106 4.28 -3.21 15.86
N LYS A 107 3.65 -4.30 15.41
CA LYS A 107 3.23 -5.42 16.29
C LYS A 107 4.41 -6.13 16.97
N GLN A 108 5.61 -6.04 16.40
CA GLN A 108 6.84 -6.59 16.97
C GLN A 108 7.65 -5.58 17.78
N GLY A 109 7.19 -4.33 17.83
CA GLY A 109 7.90 -3.27 18.53
C GLY A 109 9.16 -2.74 17.80
N ASN A 110 9.31 -3.02 16.50
CA ASN A 110 10.44 -2.49 15.72
C ASN A 110 10.20 -1.04 15.31
N TRP A 111 10.15 -0.17 16.31
CA TRP A 111 9.77 1.24 16.14
C TRP A 111 10.75 2.05 15.29
N THR A 112 12.02 1.66 15.22
CA THR A 112 13.00 2.31 14.35
C THR A 112 12.64 2.14 12.88
N LEU A 113 12.33 0.91 12.45
CA LEU A 113 11.91 0.64 11.08
C LEU A 113 10.57 1.31 10.79
N VAL A 114 9.62 1.25 11.73
CA VAL A 114 8.30 1.88 11.61
C VAL A 114 8.44 3.38 11.36
N ALA A 115 9.27 4.09 12.13
CA ALA A 115 9.51 5.52 11.93
C ALA A 115 10.11 5.81 10.54
N GLN A 116 11.17 5.08 10.16
CA GLN A 116 11.83 5.26 8.87
C GLN A 116 10.90 5.02 7.68
N GLN A 117 10.13 3.95 7.71
CA GLN A 117 9.22 3.63 6.61
C GLN A 117 7.98 4.53 6.60
N GLY A 118 7.53 4.97 7.77
CA GLY A 118 6.41 5.89 7.90
C GLY A 118 6.66 7.27 7.27
N GLU A 119 7.90 7.77 7.33
CA GLU A 119 8.29 9.03 6.70
C GLU A 119 8.25 8.98 5.16
N LEU A 120 8.36 7.78 4.60
CA LEU A 120 8.34 7.56 3.15
C LEU A 120 6.93 7.31 2.59
N MET A 121 5.90 7.24 3.45
CA MET A 121 4.52 7.07 3.02
C MET A 121 3.96 8.36 2.41
N LEU A 122 3.36 8.25 1.23
CA LEU A 122 2.73 9.40 0.56
C LEU A 122 1.34 9.69 1.12
N GLN A 123 0.53 8.67 1.28
CA GLN A 123 -0.85 8.77 1.77
C GLN A 123 -1.15 7.61 2.75
N PRO A 124 -0.63 7.68 3.99
CA PRO A 124 -0.86 6.61 4.96
C PRO A 124 -2.32 6.55 5.39
N GLU A 125 -2.84 5.33 5.51
CA GLU A 125 -4.12 5.08 6.17
C GLU A 125 -4.01 5.44 7.67
N PRO A 126 -5.13 5.76 8.35
CA PRO A 126 -5.10 6.29 9.72
C PRO A 126 -4.34 5.41 10.73
N ASP A 127 -4.42 4.09 10.63
CA ASP A 127 -3.71 3.16 11.49
C ASP A 127 -2.18 3.20 11.24
N VAL A 128 -1.78 3.24 9.99
CA VAL A 128 -0.36 3.36 9.58
C VAL A 128 0.20 4.70 10.01
N GLN A 129 -0.58 5.77 9.87
CA GLN A 129 -0.20 7.11 10.32
C GLN A 129 0.04 7.13 11.84
N CYS A 130 -0.83 6.51 12.62
CA CYS A 130 -0.66 6.41 14.06
C CYS A 130 0.61 5.64 14.44
N TYR A 131 0.86 4.48 13.82
CA TYR A 131 2.09 3.73 14.04
C TYR A 131 3.34 4.53 13.68
N ALA A 132 3.33 5.26 12.57
CA ALA A 132 4.47 6.07 12.12
C ALA A 132 4.77 7.26 13.04
N LEU A 133 3.74 7.90 13.58
CA LEU A 133 3.87 9.07 14.46
C LEU A 133 4.29 8.69 15.88
N GLN A 134 3.84 7.55 16.39
CA GLN A 134 4.09 7.15 17.78
C GLN A 134 5.59 7.17 18.18
N PRO A 135 6.52 6.53 17.47
CA PRO A 135 7.94 6.56 17.82
C PRO A 135 8.54 7.95 17.71
N ARG A 136 8.09 8.76 16.77
CA ARG A 136 8.54 10.13 16.58
C ARG A 136 8.10 11.03 17.75
N VAL A 137 6.85 10.89 18.21
CA VAL A 137 6.33 11.58 19.39
C VAL A 137 7.12 11.18 20.63
N ASN A 138 7.43 9.90 20.81
CA ASN A 138 8.24 9.41 21.93
C ASN A 138 9.66 9.97 21.91
N ASN A 139 10.21 10.25 20.73
CA ASN A 139 11.53 10.86 20.55
C ASN A 139 11.50 12.40 20.61
N GLY A 140 10.35 13.01 20.94
CA GLY A 140 10.24 14.45 21.14
C GLY A 140 10.03 15.28 19.88
N ASP A 141 9.71 14.65 18.73
CA ASP A 141 9.42 15.35 17.47
C ASP A 141 8.16 16.21 17.60
N SER A 142 8.34 17.54 17.54
CA SER A 142 7.24 18.50 17.67
C SER A 142 6.24 18.42 16.50
N ALA A 143 6.73 18.23 15.27
CA ALA A 143 5.88 18.12 14.10
C ALA A 143 5.01 16.84 14.16
N ALA A 144 5.57 15.74 14.65
CA ALA A 144 4.79 14.51 14.88
C ALA A 144 3.73 14.70 15.99
N ARG A 145 4.05 15.46 17.05
CA ARG A 145 3.06 15.81 18.09
C ARG A 145 1.89 16.62 17.52
N ASP A 146 2.18 17.62 16.70
CA ASP A 146 1.15 18.46 16.09
C ASP A 146 0.24 17.64 15.18
N GLN A 147 0.81 16.75 14.38
CA GLN A 147 0.03 15.80 13.54
C GLN A 147 -0.83 14.84 14.41
N GLY A 148 -0.27 14.30 15.47
CA GLY A 148 -0.99 13.46 16.43
C GLY A 148 -2.13 14.19 17.13
N ASN A 149 -1.96 15.44 17.51
CA ASN A 149 -3.02 16.30 18.05
C ASN A 149 -4.15 16.53 17.04
N VAL A 150 -3.84 16.70 15.75
CA VAL A 150 -4.84 16.78 14.70
C VAL A 150 -5.64 15.48 14.61
N LEU A 151 -4.98 14.32 14.61
CA LEU A 151 -5.66 13.02 14.60
C LEU A 151 -6.59 12.83 15.82
N TRP A 152 -6.14 13.24 17.02
CA TRP A 152 -6.97 13.25 18.23
C TRP A 152 -8.22 14.12 18.08
N THR A 153 -8.04 15.32 17.53
CA THR A 153 -9.12 16.32 17.45
C THR A 153 -10.10 16.08 16.30
N THR A 154 -9.65 15.51 15.18
CA THR A 154 -10.49 15.29 13.99
C THR A 154 -11.03 13.86 13.88
N GLY A 155 -10.29 12.88 14.40
CA GLY A 155 -10.69 11.47 14.34
C GLY A 155 -11.84 11.16 15.32
N VAL A 156 -12.99 10.76 14.78
CA VAL A 156 -14.13 10.30 15.58
C VAL A 156 -13.98 8.81 15.89
N ASP A 157 -13.70 8.01 14.88
CA ASP A 157 -13.36 6.59 14.98
C ASP A 157 -11.86 6.44 14.71
N SER A 158 -11.07 6.36 15.76
CA SER A 158 -9.65 6.08 15.62
C SER A 158 -9.42 4.57 15.71
N PRO A 159 -8.62 3.99 14.80
CA PRO A 159 -8.21 2.60 14.91
C PRO A 159 -7.48 2.31 16.24
N ASP A 160 -7.54 1.08 16.72
CA ASP A 160 -6.81 0.65 17.94
C ASP A 160 -5.31 0.92 17.83
N ALA A 161 -4.76 0.91 16.63
CA ALA A 161 -3.38 1.30 16.33
C ALA A 161 -2.99 2.69 16.84
N CYS A 162 -3.96 3.59 17.02
CA CYS A 162 -3.72 4.95 17.51
C CYS A 162 -3.57 5.05 19.04
N GLN A 163 -3.91 3.99 19.77
CA GLN A 163 -3.85 4.02 21.24
C GLN A 163 -2.47 4.43 21.75
N GLY A 164 -1.40 3.77 21.26
CA GLY A 164 -0.04 4.06 21.70
C GLY A 164 0.43 5.49 21.36
N LEU A 165 0.00 6.04 20.21
CA LEU A 165 0.25 7.44 19.88
C LEU A 165 -0.47 8.36 20.86
N PHE A 166 -1.74 8.11 21.14
CA PHE A 166 -2.53 8.95 22.04
C PHE A 166 -2.02 8.88 23.49
N ASP A 167 -1.62 7.71 23.96
CA ASP A 167 -0.98 7.56 25.27
C ASP A 167 0.31 8.36 25.36
N ALA A 168 1.14 8.39 24.31
CA ALA A 168 2.34 9.20 24.25
C ALA A 168 2.04 10.71 24.30
N LEU A 169 0.98 11.17 23.62
CA LEU A 169 0.54 12.57 23.62
C LEU A 169 0.00 13.01 25.00
N TRP A 170 -0.67 12.09 25.72
CA TRP A 170 -1.09 12.32 27.09
C TRP A 170 0.12 12.39 28.05
N ALA A 171 1.04 11.43 27.94
CA ALA A 171 2.19 11.32 28.81
C ALA A 171 3.13 12.53 28.71
N ASN A 172 3.29 13.11 27.50
CA ASN A 172 4.13 14.29 27.29
C ASN A 172 3.41 15.64 27.51
N GLY A 173 2.12 15.61 27.92
CA GLY A 173 1.31 16.80 28.20
C GLY A 173 0.83 17.58 26.99
N SER A 174 0.93 17.01 25.77
CA SER A 174 0.38 17.61 24.54
C SER A 174 -1.15 17.61 24.54
N LEU A 175 -1.76 16.57 25.13
CA LEU A 175 -3.19 16.50 25.38
C LEU A 175 -3.50 16.84 26.86
N LYS A 176 -4.59 17.55 27.05
CA LYS A 176 -5.10 17.99 28.36
C LYS A 176 -6.50 17.46 28.61
N ALA A 177 -6.96 17.48 29.85
CA ALA A 177 -8.31 17.06 30.22
C ALA A 177 -9.41 17.73 29.37
N SER A 178 -9.23 19.00 29.01
CA SER A 178 -10.12 19.74 28.10
C SER A 178 -10.27 19.05 26.74
N ASP A 179 -9.17 18.49 26.19
CA ASP A 179 -9.14 17.84 24.89
C ASP A 179 -9.87 16.49 24.95
N GLY A 180 -9.71 15.78 26.06
CA GLY A 180 -10.48 14.56 26.34
C GLY A 180 -11.97 14.83 26.38
N TRP A 181 -12.41 15.83 27.11
CA TRP A 181 -13.82 16.21 27.18
C TRP A 181 -14.35 16.71 25.84
N ALA A 182 -13.57 17.44 25.05
CA ALA A 182 -13.96 17.86 23.72
C ALA A 182 -14.19 16.67 22.80
N ARG A 183 -13.30 15.65 22.85
CA ARG A 183 -13.45 14.41 22.07
C ARG A 183 -14.69 13.62 22.52
N ALA A 184 -14.88 13.42 23.83
CA ALA A 184 -16.06 12.71 24.35
C ALA A 184 -17.38 13.34 23.90
N ARG A 185 -17.49 14.68 23.97
CA ARG A 185 -18.70 15.38 23.48
C ARG A 185 -18.95 15.16 21.99
N ARG A 186 -17.90 15.13 21.16
CA ARG A 186 -18.06 14.84 19.72
C ARG A 186 -18.54 13.42 19.47
N GLN A 187 -17.98 12.43 20.19
CA GLN A 187 -18.39 11.03 20.05
C GLN A 187 -19.87 10.86 20.44
N VAL A 188 -20.30 11.47 21.54
CA VAL A 188 -21.72 11.47 21.95
C VAL A 188 -22.60 12.12 20.86
N ALA A 189 -22.22 13.29 20.36
CA ALA A 189 -22.99 14.00 19.33
C ALA A 189 -23.12 13.21 18.01
N MET A 190 -22.16 12.30 17.73
CA MET A 190 -22.18 11.45 16.55
C MET A 190 -22.75 10.04 16.82
N ASN A 191 -23.32 9.81 18.01
CA ASN A 191 -23.86 8.51 18.45
C ASN A 191 -22.82 7.36 18.42
N LYS A 192 -21.56 7.69 18.73
CA LYS A 192 -20.41 6.78 18.71
C LYS A 192 -19.82 6.67 20.12
N LEU A 193 -20.45 5.85 20.94
CA LEU A 193 -20.02 5.51 22.32
C LEU A 193 -19.54 4.05 22.36
#